data_7a43a5792f463bcc8ade3e7d1bcbcc95
#
_entry.id   7a43a5792f463bcc8ade3e7d1bcbcc95
#
_cell.length_a   1.000
_cell.length_b   1.000
_cell.length_c   1.000
_cell.angle_alpha   90.00
_cell.angle_beta   90.00
_cell.angle_gamma   90.00
#
_symmetry.space_group_name_H-M   'P 1'
#
loop_
_entity.id
_entity.type
_entity.pdbx_description
1 polymer ?
#
loop_
_entity_poly.entity_id
_entity_poly.type
_entity_poly.pdbx_seq_one_letter_code
_entity_poly.pdbx_strand_id
1 'polypeptide(L)'
;MVRKAKTFATALLLLAVCCTPGYGQVAPASILEIDVENLVNYADDISNASLFATNPGIPPRSPVRNFAAAIVLGDIVAVNGQPAKGTFVFHQRLVVLRTAPAPGEAIADIVRNNVNEQTFEILKSDGTPLGSIMGSGLGVGSAPPGAPLAVRQGNNAIVGGTGAFLGARGQVGQATQIVPPRQASMAEDPANRRRNGGGRVRFVLHVIPLSPPQIVMTAAGPAVTHSSDFSLVTASKPASPGETLALFVTGLGPTRPGVDPGQPFPSSPQAEVNSPIQATVNGRPADVIGAMGFPGQVDTYQVNVRVPPGTASGTAQLQLRAAWIAGPAVGVPIQ
;
A
#
# COMPACT_ATOMS: atom_id res chain seq x y z
N MET A 1 4.55 -38.75 35.29
CA MET A 1 5.67 -37.89 34.84
C MET A 1 5.10 -36.55 34.44
N VAL A 2 5.17 -35.59 35.37
CA VAL A 2 4.60 -34.24 35.18
C VAL A 2 5.73 -33.38 34.62
N ARG A 3 5.66 -33.01 33.32
CA ARG A 3 6.60 -32.04 32.75
C ARG A 3 6.07 -30.63 33.01
N LYS A 4 6.92 -29.88 33.71
CA LYS A 4 6.71 -28.52 34.19
C LYS A 4 6.44 -27.55 33.03
N ALA A 5 5.19 -27.02 32.94
CA ALA A 5 4.90 -25.77 32.29
C ALA A 5 5.35 -24.65 33.24
N LYS A 6 6.56 -24.19 33.10
CA LYS A 6 7.06 -22.99 33.77
C LYS A 6 7.69 -22.12 32.69
N THR A 7 7.30 -20.86 32.68
CA THR A 7 8.02 -19.74 32.07
C THR A 7 7.27 -18.94 30.98
N PHE A 8 5.95 -18.87 31.00
CA PHE A 8 5.24 -17.87 30.16
C PHE A 8 4.69 -16.66 30.96
N ALA A 9 4.79 -16.69 32.29
CA ALA A 9 4.14 -15.66 33.12
C ALA A 9 4.99 -14.40 33.37
N THR A 10 6.30 -14.42 33.11
CA THR A 10 7.19 -13.30 33.49
C THR A 10 7.40 -12.27 32.39
N ALA A 11 7.07 -12.57 31.14
CA ALA A 11 7.18 -11.61 30.03
C ALA A 11 5.98 -10.63 29.93
N LEU A 12 4.90 -10.91 30.64
CA LEU A 12 3.65 -10.14 30.52
C LEU A 12 3.63 -8.85 31.34
N LEU A 13 4.61 -8.58 32.19
CA LEU A 13 4.57 -7.43 33.13
C LEU A 13 5.28 -6.18 32.60
N LEU A 14 5.87 -6.20 31.40
CA LEU A 14 6.66 -5.08 30.86
C LEU A 14 5.96 -4.25 29.78
N LEU A 15 4.72 -4.56 29.43
CA LEU A 15 3.98 -3.81 28.38
C LEU A 15 2.95 -2.82 28.94
N ALA A 16 3.25 -2.17 30.08
CA ALA A 16 2.58 -0.92 30.41
C ALA A 16 3.16 0.18 29.51
N VAL A 17 2.69 0.26 28.27
CA VAL A 17 3.05 1.32 27.33
C VAL A 17 2.46 2.63 27.84
N CYS A 18 3.28 3.46 28.48
CA CYS A 18 3.00 4.89 28.58
C CYS A 18 3.14 5.49 27.19
N CYS A 19 2.02 5.62 26.47
CA CYS A 19 1.94 6.48 25.29
C CYS A 19 2.16 7.93 25.70
N THR A 20 3.40 8.39 25.77
CA THR A 20 3.67 9.82 25.65
C THR A 20 3.39 10.20 24.20
N PRO A 21 2.59 11.25 23.92
CA PRO A 21 2.45 11.75 22.56
C PRO A 21 3.77 12.39 22.16
N GLY A 22 4.69 11.58 21.62
CA GLY A 22 5.80 12.11 20.86
C GLY A 22 5.20 12.81 19.64
N TYR A 23 5.53 14.06 19.42
CA TYR A 23 5.24 14.75 18.17
C TYR A 23 5.81 13.90 17.04
N GLY A 24 4.94 13.13 16.39
CA GLY A 24 5.33 12.15 15.41
C GLY A 24 6.05 12.83 14.25
N GLN A 25 7.29 12.46 14.02
CA GLN A 25 7.90 12.69 12.73
C GLN A 25 6.94 12.09 11.71
N VAL A 26 6.49 12.94 10.77
CA VAL A 26 5.68 12.48 9.63
C VAL A 26 6.49 11.35 8.98
N ALA A 27 5.94 10.16 8.95
CA ALA A 27 6.60 9.03 8.30
C ALA A 27 6.96 9.43 6.87
N PRO A 28 8.19 9.15 6.41
CA PRO A 28 8.59 9.49 5.06
C PRO A 28 7.65 8.80 4.06
N ALA A 29 7.28 9.52 3.00
CA ALA A 29 6.47 8.96 1.94
C ALA A 29 7.17 7.74 1.33
N SER A 30 6.43 6.67 1.12
CA SER A 30 6.91 5.51 0.36
C SER A 30 6.45 5.65 -1.09
N ILE A 31 7.35 5.31 -2.01
CA ILE A 31 7.02 5.28 -3.43
C ILE A 31 6.65 3.83 -3.78
N LEU A 32 5.45 3.65 -4.31
CA LEU A 32 5.01 2.39 -4.89
C LEU A 32 4.87 2.55 -6.40
N GLU A 33 5.63 1.77 -7.15
CA GLU A 33 5.47 1.63 -8.59
C GLU A 33 4.62 0.39 -8.84
N ILE A 34 3.44 0.58 -9.44
CA ILE A 34 2.49 -0.51 -9.69
C ILE A 34 2.37 -0.71 -11.20
N ASP A 35 2.80 -1.87 -11.69
CA ASP A 35 2.65 -2.26 -13.08
C ASP A 35 1.29 -2.94 -13.28
N VAL A 36 0.52 -2.40 -14.25
CA VAL A 36 -0.81 -2.88 -14.62
C VAL A 36 -0.83 -3.26 -16.09
N GLU A 37 -1.29 -4.46 -16.38
CA GLU A 37 -1.45 -5.00 -17.74
C GLU A 37 -2.93 -5.28 -18.06
N ASN A 38 -3.20 -5.64 -19.31
CA ASN A 38 -4.54 -5.89 -19.81
C ASN A 38 -5.51 -4.76 -19.48
N LEU A 39 -5.04 -3.53 -19.58
CA LEU A 39 -5.83 -2.34 -19.24
C LEU A 39 -6.82 -2.03 -20.33
N VAL A 40 -8.11 -2.06 -19.98
CA VAL A 40 -9.23 -1.81 -20.89
C VAL A 40 -10.14 -0.75 -20.30
N ASN A 41 -10.46 0.24 -21.11
CA ASN A 41 -11.43 1.28 -20.82
C ASN A 41 -12.79 0.92 -21.44
N TYR A 42 -13.73 0.55 -20.60
CA TYR A 42 -15.12 0.29 -20.97
C TYR A 42 -15.92 1.57 -20.83
N ALA A 43 -16.49 2.03 -21.93
CA ALA A 43 -17.31 3.25 -21.94
C ALA A 43 -18.75 2.93 -22.33
N ASP A 44 -19.68 3.65 -21.70
CA ASP A 44 -21.12 3.41 -21.82
C ASP A 44 -21.62 3.50 -23.24
N ASP A 45 -21.10 4.39 -24.01
CA ASP A 45 -21.72 4.80 -25.27
C ASP A 45 -20.86 4.56 -26.52
N ILE A 46 -19.82 3.74 -26.39
CA ILE A 46 -18.99 3.37 -27.55
C ILE A 46 -19.78 2.57 -28.58
N SER A 47 -20.75 1.77 -28.14
CA SER A 47 -21.54 0.90 -29.04
C SER A 47 -22.97 1.31 -29.25
N ASN A 48 -23.47 2.31 -28.54
CA ASN A 48 -24.87 2.73 -28.63
C ASN A 48 -25.00 4.17 -29.15
N ALA A 49 -25.08 4.29 -30.48
CA ALA A 49 -25.24 5.58 -31.11
C ALA A 49 -26.56 6.31 -30.72
N SER A 50 -27.57 5.58 -30.24
CA SER A 50 -28.84 6.17 -29.83
C SER A 50 -28.71 6.98 -28.53
N LEU A 51 -27.77 6.63 -27.63
CA LEU A 51 -27.46 7.43 -26.44
C LEU A 51 -26.88 8.79 -26.82
N PHE A 52 -26.28 8.89 -27.98
CA PHE A 52 -25.82 10.16 -28.54
C PHE A 52 -26.95 11.01 -29.15
N ALA A 53 -28.05 10.39 -29.49
CA ALA A 53 -29.18 11.04 -30.13
C ALA A 53 -30.16 11.66 -29.13
N THR A 54 -29.99 11.45 -27.83
CA THR A 54 -30.87 12.03 -26.79
C THR A 54 -30.82 13.56 -26.73
N ASN A 55 -29.84 14.17 -27.39
CA ASN A 55 -29.77 15.61 -27.56
C ASN A 55 -29.46 15.94 -29.02
N PRO A 56 -30.49 16.05 -29.89
CA PRO A 56 -30.32 16.21 -31.33
C PRO A 56 -29.64 17.52 -31.74
N GLY A 57 -29.56 18.50 -30.84
CA GLY A 57 -28.83 19.76 -31.08
C GLY A 57 -27.30 19.64 -30.91
N ILE A 58 -26.80 18.50 -30.46
CA ILE A 58 -25.37 18.30 -30.20
C ILE A 58 -24.84 17.25 -31.18
N PRO A 59 -23.86 17.59 -32.02
CA PRO A 59 -23.28 16.64 -32.96
C PRO A 59 -22.68 15.41 -32.25
N PRO A 60 -22.70 14.21 -32.85
CA PRO A 60 -22.22 12.97 -32.23
C PRO A 60 -20.76 13.02 -31.74
N ARG A 61 -19.94 13.90 -32.29
CA ARG A 61 -18.55 14.14 -31.87
C ARG A 61 -18.37 15.42 -31.06
N SER A 62 -19.46 16.03 -30.64
CA SER A 62 -19.39 17.20 -29.78
C SER A 62 -18.72 16.81 -28.47
N PRO A 63 -17.76 17.58 -27.97
CA PRO A 63 -17.21 17.37 -26.64
C PRO A 63 -18.26 17.60 -25.54
N VAL A 64 -19.39 18.17 -25.84
CA VAL A 64 -20.49 18.45 -24.90
C VAL A 64 -21.36 17.21 -24.77
N ARG A 65 -20.84 16.17 -24.17
CA ARG A 65 -21.60 15.01 -23.73
C ARG A 65 -21.69 15.02 -22.23
N ASN A 66 -22.88 15.22 -21.76
CA ASN A 66 -23.13 15.27 -20.34
C ASN A 66 -23.14 13.86 -19.80
N PHE A 67 -22.32 13.63 -18.74
CA PHE A 67 -22.43 12.50 -17.84
C PHE A 67 -22.12 11.10 -18.40
N ALA A 68 -21.22 10.98 -19.35
CA ALA A 68 -20.69 9.68 -19.74
C ALA A 68 -19.93 9.06 -18.56
N ALA A 69 -20.12 7.78 -18.34
CA ALA A 69 -19.36 7.00 -17.39
C ALA A 69 -18.39 6.07 -18.13
N ALA A 70 -17.26 5.76 -17.48
CA ALA A 70 -16.36 4.74 -17.96
C ALA A 70 -15.73 3.99 -16.79
N ILE A 71 -15.46 2.71 -17.01
CA ILE A 71 -14.76 1.85 -16.06
C ILE A 71 -13.50 1.34 -16.74
N VAL A 72 -12.36 1.56 -16.11
CA VAL A 72 -11.09 0.99 -16.56
C VAL A 72 -10.72 -0.16 -15.64
N LEU A 73 -10.49 -1.31 -16.23
CA LEU A 73 -10.06 -2.52 -15.53
C LEU A 73 -8.68 -2.94 -15.99
N GLY A 74 -7.85 -3.38 -15.04
CA GLY A 74 -6.52 -3.91 -15.32
C GLY A 74 -6.07 -4.94 -14.30
N ASP A 75 -5.05 -5.72 -14.67
CA ASP A 75 -4.41 -6.69 -13.79
C ASP A 75 -3.12 -6.12 -13.23
N ILE A 76 -2.98 -6.05 -11.91
CA ILE A 76 -1.70 -5.74 -11.26
C ILE A 76 -0.79 -6.96 -11.43
N VAL A 77 0.41 -6.73 -11.95
CA VAL A 77 1.39 -7.80 -12.23
C VAL A 77 2.69 -7.64 -11.45
N ALA A 78 3.01 -6.42 -11.02
CA ALA A 78 4.18 -6.16 -10.17
C ALA A 78 3.98 -4.93 -9.28
N VAL A 79 4.66 -4.91 -8.14
CA VAL A 79 4.82 -3.73 -7.27
C VAL A 79 6.30 -3.56 -6.95
N ASN A 80 6.86 -2.37 -7.23
CA ASN A 80 8.29 -2.07 -7.07
C ASN A 80 9.21 -3.13 -7.74
N GLY A 81 8.82 -3.57 -8.94
CA GLY A 81 9.53 -4.59 -9.70
C GLY A 81 9.42 -6.02 -9.14
N GLN A 82 8.72 -6.23 -8.03
CA GLN A 82 8.47 -7.56 -7.47
C GLN A 82 7.17 -8.12 -8.02
N PRO A 83 7.11 -9.40 -8.42
CA PRO A 83 5.89 -10.03 -8.90
C PRO A 83 4.76 -9.91 -7.85
N ALA A 84 3.61 -9.44 -8.30
CA ALA A 84 2.40 -9.32 -7.51
C ALA A 84 1.21 -9.74 -8.37
N LYS A 85 0.05 -9.85 -7.75
CA LYS A 85 -1.25 -10.01 -8.42
C LYS A 85 -2.20 -8.96 -7.91
N GLY A 86 -3.29 -8.77 -8.60
CA GLY A 86 -4.34 -7.88 -8.12
C GLY A 86 -5.17 -7.30 -9.22
N THR A 87 -6.05 -6.41 -8.82
CA THR A 87 -6.98 -5.76 -9.73
C THR A 87 -6.83 -4.24 -9.60
N PHE A 88 -6.72 -3.58 -10.73
CA PHE A 88 -6.90 -2.14 -10.83
C PHE A 88 -8.28 -1.85 -11.36
N VAL A 89 -9.03 -1.04 -10.62
CA VAL A 89 -10.34 -0.51 -11.04
C VAL A 89 -10.28 1.00 -11.00
N PHE A 90 -10.69 1.63 -12.09
CA PHE A 90 -10.81 3.07 -12.17
C PHE A 90 -12.18 3.42 -12.73
N HIS A 91 -13.01 4.04 -11.92
CA HIS A 91 -14.31 4.55 -12.31
C HIS A 91 -14.21 6.04 -12.57
N GLN A 92 -14.68 6.47 -13.71
CA GLN A 92 -14.71 7.90 -14.08
C GLN A 92 -16.09 8.31 -14.52
N ARG A 93 -16.50 9.47 -14.07
CA ARG A 93 -17.68 10.18 -14.55
C ARG A 93 -17.24 11.43 -15.26
N LEU A 94 -17.58 11.52 -16.53
CA LEU A 94 -17.30 12.70 -17.35
C LEU A 94 -18.33 13.77 -17.07
N VAL A 95 -17.87 14.96 -16.71
CA VAL A 95 -18.66 16.17 -16.63
C VAL A 95 -18.11 17.12 -17.69
N VAL A 96 -18.93 17.51 -18.63
CA VAL A 96 -18.54 18.46 -19.66
C VAL A 96 -19.19 19.80 -19.36
N LEU A 97 -18.39 20.81 -19.12
CA LEU A 97 -18.84 22.11 -18.68
C LEU A 97 -18.69 23.15 -19.78
N ARG A 98 -17.64 23.08 -20.59
CA ARG A 98 -17.29 24.10 -21.58
C ARG A 98 -16.44 23.56 -22.70
N THR A 99 -16.51 24.16 -23.90
CA THR A 99 -15.74 23.72 -25.07
C THR A 99 -14.40 24.43 -25.27
N ALA A 100 -14.16 25.54 -24.60
CA ALA A 100 -12.93 26.32 -24.73
C ALA A 100 -12.65 27.08 -23.42
N PRO A 101 -11.74 26.55 -22.53
CA PRO A 101 -11.36 27.30 -21.35
C PRO A 101 -10.51 28.50 -21.70
N ALA A 102 -10.74 29.64 -21.05
CA ALA A 102 -9.90 30.81 -21.15
C ALA A 102 -8.82 30.81 -20.04
N PRO A 103 -7.71 31.53 -20.23
CA PRO A 103 -6.71 31.70 -19.16
C PRO A 103 -7.33 32.27 -17.89
N GLY A 104 -6.99 31.70 -16.73
CA GLY A 104 -7.47 32.13 -15.42
C GLY A 104 -8.83 31.59 -14.99
N GLU A 105 -9.48 30.77 -15.78
CA GLU A 105 -10.74 30.13 -15.38
C GLU A 105 -10.54 29.05 -14.30
N ALA A 106 -11.54 28.90 -13.45
CA ALA A 106 -11.56 27.86 -12.44
C ALA A 106 -11.68 26.47 -13.07
N ILE A 107 -11.24 25.45 -12.33
CA ILE A 107 -11.34 24.04 -12.77
C ILE A 107 -12.78 23.67 -13.13
N ALA A 108 -13.77 24.21 -12.41
CA ALA A 108 -15.18 23.98 -12.66
C ALA A 108 -15.67 24.52 -14.02
N ASP A 109 -14.92 25.44 -14.63
CA ASP A 109 -15.29 26.10 -15.87
C ASP A 109 -14.65 25.48 -17.12
N ILE A 110 -13.90 24.39 -16.96
CA ILE A 110 -13.23 23.76 -18.08
C ILE A 110 -14.11 22.73 -18.80
N VAL A 111 -13.73 22.50 -20.04
CA VAL A 111 -14.46 21.73 -21.04
C VAL A 111 -14.80 20.32 -20.62
N ARG A 112 -13.90 19.71 -19.94
CA ARG A 112 -13.97 18.29 -19.65
C ARG A 112 -13.33 18.01 -18.32
N ASN A 113 -14.15 17.60 -17.41
CA ASN A 113 -13.74 17.21 -16.06
C ASN A 113 -14.19 15.79 -15.78
N ASN A 114 -13.29 14.97 -15.26
CA ASN A 114 -13.61 13.63 -14.81
C ASN A 114 -13.59 13.62 -13.29
N VAL A 115 -14.67 13.20 -12.66
CA VAL A 115 -14.63 12.77 -11.27
C VAL A 115 -14.17 11.32 -11.26
N ASN A 116 -13.08 11.06 -10.56
CA ASN A 116 -12.39 9.78 -10.59
C ASN A 116 -12.43 9.11 -9.23
N GLU A 117 -12.65 7.81 -9.25
CA GLU A 117 -12.44 6.89 -8.13
C GLU A 117 -11.57 5.75 -8.63
N GLN A 118 -10.57 5.37 -7.85
CA GLN A 118 -9.67 4.29 -8.25
C GLN A 118 -9.33 3.40 -7.06
N THR A 119 -9.16 2.12 -7.34
CA THR A 119 -8.80 1.11 -6.36
C THR A 119 -7.70 0.23 -6.93
N PHE A 120 -6.64 0.08 -6.15
CA PHE A 120 -5.59 -0.89 -6.37
C PHE A 120 -5.76 -1.98 -5.32
N GLU A 121 -6.34 -3.12 -5.69
CA GLU A 121 -6.38 -4.30 -4.84
C GLU A 121 -5.11 -5.11 -5.06
N ILE A 122 -4.28 -5.24 -4.04
CA ILE A 122 -2.93 -5.82 -4.15
C ILE A 122 -2.89 -7.16 -3.43
N LEU A 123 -2.44 -8.18 -4.15
CA LEU A 123 -2.24 -9.53 -3.70
C LEU A 123 -0.76 -9.91 -3.85
N LYS A 124 -0.27 -10.84 -3.06
CA LYS A 124 1.02 -11.49 -3.30
C LYS A 124 0.99 -12.28 -4.61
N SER A 125 2.16 -12.69 -5.09
CA SER A 125 2.28 -13.50 -6.30
C SER A 125 1.55 -14.85 -6.20
N ASP A 126 1.38 -15.40 -5.01
CA ASP A 126 0.60 -16.62 -4.74
C ASP A 126 -0.93 -16.37 -4.73
N GLY A 127 -1.37 -15.10 -4.78
CA GLY A 127 -2.78 -14.70 -4.78
C GLY A 127 -3.34 -14.40 -3.39
N THR A 128 -2.53 -14.42 -2.32
CA THR A 128 -3.02 -14.05 -0.99
C THR A 128 -3.18 -12.54 -0.86
N PRO A 129 -4.29 -12.03 -0.27
CA PRO A 129 -4.55 -10.60 -0.15
C PRO A 129 -3.53 -9.89 0.74
N LEU A 130 -3.07 -8.72 0.31
CA LEU A 130 -2.28 -7.78 1.12
C LEU A 130 -3.13 -6.63 1.62
N GLY A 131 -3.96 -6.09 0.75
CA GLY A 131 -4.81 -4.95 1.04
C GLY A 131 -5.09 -4.12 -0.20
N SER A 132 -5.77 -3.00 -0.02
CA SER A 132 -6.10 -2.09 -1.10
C SER A 132 -5.62 -0.67 -0.82
N ILE A 133 -5.39 0.10 -1.89
CA ILE A 133 -5.18 1.55 -1.85
C ILE A 133 -6.29 2.18 -2.67
N MET A 134 -6.95 3.19 -2.10
CA MET A 134 -8.06 3.89 -2.72
C MET A 134 -7.69 5.33 -3.01
N GLY A 135 -8.04 5.81 -4.21
CA GLY A 135 -7.82 7.19 -4.64
C GLY A 135 -9.08 7.83 -5.15
N SER A 136 -9.18 9.14 -4.99
CA SER A 136 -10.26 9.97 -5.52
C SER A 136 -9.73 11.31 -5.97
N GLY A 137 -10.35 11.89 -6.98
CA GLY A 137 -9.94 13.20 -7.47
C GLY A 137 -10.62 13.64 -8.75
N LEU A 138 -10.06 14.68 -9.33
CA LEU A 138 -10.52 15.25 -10.59
C LEU A 138 -9.47 15.00 -11.67
N GLY A 139 -9.89 14.39 -12.75
CA GLY A 139 -9.12 14.31 -13.99
C GLY A 139 -9.59 15.38 -14.97
N VAL A 140 -8.67 16.09 -15.58
CA VAL A 140 -8.95 17.16 -16.50
C VAL A 140 -8.53 16.72 -17.91
N GLY A 141 -9.38 16.93 -18.88
CA GLY A 141 -9.06 16.62 -20.30
C GLY A 141 -7.95 17.51 -20.87
N SER A 142 -7.81 18.71 -20.35
CA SER A 142 -6.66 19.61 -20.52
C SER A 142 -6.35 20.24 -19.17
N ALA A 143 -5.08 20.38 -18.86
CA ALA A 143 -4.69 21.09 -17.64
C ALA A 143 -5.18 22.54 -17.71
N PRO A 144 -5.78 23.08 -16.63
CA PRO A 144 -6.14 24.48 -16.61
C PRO A 144 -4.90 25.35 -16.77
N PRO A 145 -5.01 26.53 -17.37
CA PRO A 145 -3.91 27.47 -17.48
C PRO A 145 -3.30 27.78 -16.10
N GLY A 146 -2.00 27.65 -15.98
CA GLY A 146 -1.28 27.88 -14.71
C GLY A 146 -1.25 26.67 -13.77
N ALA A 147 -1.79 25.53 -14.14
CA ALA A 147 -1.64 24.29 -13.39
C ALA A 147 -0.14 23.91 -13.32
N PRO A 148 0.41 23.63 -12.12
CA PRO A 148 1.83 23.37 -11.96
C PRO A 148 2.29 22.04 -12.56
N LEU A 149 1.37 21.16 -12.91
CA LEU A 149 1.64 19.84 -13.47
C LEU A 149 0.70 19.56 -14.63
N ALA A 150 1.28 19.28 -15.80
CA ALA A 150 0.54 18.69 -16.92
C ALA A 150 0.24 17.22 -16.58
N VAL A 151 -0.67 16.97 -15.67
CA VAL A 151 -1.03 15.61 -15.26
C VAL A 151 -1.99 15.06 -16.27
N ARG A 152 -1.55 14.11 -17.10
CA ARG A 152 -2.39 13.48 -18.13
C ARG A 152 -3.62 12.77 -17.56
N GLN A 153 -3.63 12.45 -16.28
CA GLN A 153 -4.69 11.67 -15.62
C GLN A 153 -5.29 12.32 -14.37
N GLY A 154 -5.02 13.61 -14.17
CA GLY A 154 -5.59 14.36 -13.05
C GLY A 154 -4.82 14.19 -11.74
N ASN A 155 -5.20 15.00 -10.77
CA ASN A 155 -4.70 14.94 -9.40
C ASN A 155 -5.63 14.06 -8.58
N ASN A 156 -5.21 12.82 -8.32
CA ASN A 156 -5.95 11.91 -7.46
C ASN A 156 -5.23 11.79 -6.12
N ALA A 157 -5.93 12.14 -5.05
CA ALA A 157 -5.45 11.91 -3.70
C ALA A 157 -5.63 10.43 -3.32
N ILE A 158 -4.70 9.86 -2.61
CA ILE A 158 -4.92 8.61 -1.88
C ILE A 158 -5.74 8.98 -0.66
N VAL A 159 -6.96 8.45 -0.59
CA VAL A 159 -7.95 8.79 0.44
C VAL A 159 -8.13 7.70 1.49
N GLY A 160 -7.54 6.52 1.27
CA GLY A 160 -7.61 5.40 2.19
C GLY A 160 -6.86 4.19 1.69
N GLY A 161 -6.86 3.17 2.52
CA GLY A 161 -6.34 1.84 2.22
C GLY A 161 -6.80 0.83 3.26
N THR A 162 -6.66 -0.44 2.95
CA THR A 162 -7.02 -1.55 3.82
C THR A 162 -5.86 -2.52 3.99
N GLY A 163 -5.95 -3.42 4.94
CA GLY A 163 -4.91 -4.42 5.18
C GLY A 163 -3.56 -3.81 5.51
N ALA A 164 -2.53 -4.19 4.77
CA ALA A 164 -1.18 -3.64 4.93
C ALA A 164 -1.07 -2.13 4.62
N PHE A 165 -2.07 -1.56 3.95
CA PHE A 165 -2.12 -0.14 3.58
C PHE A 165 -3.16 0.63 4.40
N LEU A 166 -3.56 0.11 5.56
CA LEU A 166 -4.59 0.72 6.41
C LEU A 166 -4.28 2.20 6.68
N GLY A 167 -5.26 3.06 6.41
CA GLY A 167 -5.14 4.49 6.61
C GLY A 167 -4.17 5.19 5.66
N ALA A 168 -3.77 4.58 4.55
CA ALA A 168 -2.91 5.20 3.54
C ALA A 168 -3.46 6.55 3.09
N ARG A 169 -2.55 7.52 2.94
CA ARG A 169 -2.80 8.85 2.39
C ARG A 169 -1.70 9.20 1.41
N GLY A 170 -1.92 10.22 0.62
CA GLY A 170 -0.91 10.68 -0.33
C GLY A 170 -1.50 11.04 -1.68
N GLN A 171 -0.78 10.70 -2.74
CA GLN A 171 -1.15 11.06 -4.09
C GLN A 171 -0.81 9.94 -5.07
N VAL A 172 -1.71 9.71 -6.02
CA VAL A 172 -1.39 8.91 -7.21
C VAL A 172 -0.63 9.81 -8.16
N GLY A 173 0.62 9.46 -8.40
CA GLY A 173 1.50 10.18 -9.31
C GLY A 173 1.26 9.82 -10.77
N GLN A 174 2.10 10.38 -11.61
CA GLN A 174 2.02 10.18 -13.05
C GLN A 174 2.18 8.70 -13.41
N ALA A 175 1.25 8.20 -14.21
CA ALA A 175 1.39 6.90 -14.83
C ALA A 175 2.26 7.01 -16.09
N THR A 176 3.22 6.11 -16.24
CA THR A 176 3.89 5.90 -17.52
C THR A 176 3.04 4.98 -18.36
N GLN A 177 2.48 5.49 -19.43
CA GLN A 177 1.70 4.71 -20.38
C GLN A 177 2.66 4.02 -21.35
N ILE A 178 2.83 2.71 -21.18
CA ILE A 178 3.70 1.90 -22.03
C ILE A 178 2.95 1.48 -23.29
N VAL A 179 1.71 0.99 -23.10
CA VAL A 179 0.77 0.69 -24.18
C VAL A 179 -0.57 1.33 -23.80
N PRO A 180 -1.22 2.09 -24.72
CA PRO A 180 -2.49 2.72 -24.42
C PRO A 180 -3.56 1.70 -23.98
N PRO A 181 -4.46 2.07 -23.04
CA PRO A 181 -5.61 1.26 -22.70
C PRO A 181 -6.45 0.98 -23.96
N ARG A 182 -6.84 -0.28 -24.15
CA ARG A 182 -7.79 -0.64 -25.21
C ARG A 182 -9.16 -0.06 -24.86
N GLN A 183 -9.83 0.50 -25.86
CA GLN A 183 -11.21 0.96 -25.73
C GLN A 183 -12.16 -0.20 -26.03
N ALA A 184 -13.17 -0.39 -25.20
CA ALA A 184 -14.20 -1.40 -25.39
C ALA A 184 -15.58 -0.85 -25.02
N SER A 185 -16.61 -1.51 -25.53
CA SER A 185 -17.99 -1.29 -25.11
C SER A 185 -18.24 -1.99 -23.78
N MET A 186 -19.11 -1.43 -22.93
CA MET A 186 -19.63 -2.11 -21.75
C MET A 186 -20.44 -3.38 -22.07
N ALA A 187 -20.82 -3.59 -23.33
CA ALA A 187 -21.43 -4.82 -23.80
C ALA A 187 -20.42 -5.97 -23.99
N GLU A 188 -19.11 -5.69 -23.96
CA GLU A 188 -18.08 -6.74 -24.01
C GLU A 188 -18.09 -7.52 -22.71
N ASP A 189 -18.14 -8.86 -22.83
CA ASP A 189 -17.99 -9.75 -21.66
C ASP A 189 -16.60 -9.54 -21.02
N PRO A 190 -16.51 -9.09 -19.76
CA PRO A 190 -15.24 -8.88 -19.05
C PRO A 190 -14.34 -10.13 -19.00
N ALA A 191 -14.89 -11.33 -19.10
CA ALA A 191 -14.12 -12.58 -19.19
C ALA A 191 -13.22 -12.63 -20.42
N ASN A 192 -13.56 -11.88 -21.48
CA ASN A 192 -12.78 -11.80 -22.69
C ASN A 192 -11.66 -10.77 -22.66
N ARG A 193 -11.57 -9.96 -21.62
CA ARG A 193 -10.63 -8.85 -21.49
C ARG A 193 -9.19 -9.25 -21.79
N ARG A 194 -8.70 -10.31 -21.12
CA ARG A 194 -7.32 -10.79 -21.30
C ARG A 194 -7.10 -11.40 -22.69
N ARG A 195 -8.08 -12.13 -23.21
CA ARG A 195 -8.01 -12.76 -24.54
C ARG A 195 -7.95 -11.70 -25.65
N ASN A 196 -8.73 -10.64 -25.52
CA ASN A 196 -8.79 -9.56 -26.50
C ASN A 196 -7.63 -8.56 -26.36
N GLY A 197 -6.80 -8.72 -25.33
CA GLY A 197 -5.69 -7.86 -25.04
C GLY A 197 -6.08 -6.55 -24.37
N GLY A 198 -5.10 -5.79 -23.93
CA GLY A 198 -5.29 -4.50 -23.28
C GLY A 198 -4.00 -3.69 -23.22
N GLY A 199 -4.08 -2.50 -22.63
CA GLY A 199 -2.95 -1.60 -22.44
C GLY A 199 -2.02 -2.07 -21.31
N ARG A 200 -0.91 -1.30 -21.17
CA ARG A 200 0.08 -1.50 -20.11
C ARG A 200 0.48 -0.14 -19.55
N VAL A 201 0.38 -0.01 -18.24
CA VAL A 201 0.62 1.27 -17.55
C VAL A 201 1.39 1.01 -16.27
N ARG A 202 2.32 1.91 -15.94
CA ARG A 202 2.95 1.99 -14.62
C ARG A 202 2.41 3.18 -13.87
N PHE A 203 1.79 2.94 -12.72
CA PHE A 203 1.41 3.97 -11.76
C PHE A 203 2.53 4.20 -10.77
N VAL A 204 2.68 5.44 -10.33
CA VAL A 204 3.61 5.82 -9.26
C VAL A 204 2.80 6.47 -8.15
N LEU A 205 2.76 5.82 -6.99
CA LEU A 205 2.01 6.26 -5.84
C LEU A 205 2.97 6.80 -4.77
N HIS A 206 2.71 8.03 -4.33
CA HIS A 206 3.33 8.58 -3.13
C HIS A 206 2.43 8.24 -1.95
N VAL A 207 2.82 7.26 -1.13
CA VAL A 207 2.04 6.78 0.00
C VAL A 207 2.65 7.28 1.30
N ILE A 208 1.85 7.97 2.10
CA ILE A 208 2.19 8.33 3.48
C ILE A 208 1.43 7.35 4.36
N PRO A 209 2.09 6.36 4.96
CA PRO A 209 1.42 5.37 5.80
C PRO A 209 0.99 6.01 7.13
N LEU A 210 -0.25 5.76 7.57
CA LEU A 210 -0.68 6.10 8.93
C LEU A 210 -0.15 5.09 9.96
N SER A 211 0.09 3.86 9.53
CA SER A 211 0.63 2.78 10.36
C SER A 211 1.80 2.11 9.62
N PRO A 212 3.00 2.73 9.58
CA PRO A 212 4.17 2.03 9.09
C PRO A 212 4.52 0.87 10.04
N PRO A 213 5.23 -0.16 9.57
CA PRO A 213 5.80 -1.16 10.46
C PRO A 213 6.69 -0.46 11.48
N GLN A 214 6.32 -0.56 12.75
CA GLN A 214 7.01 0.16 13.82
C GLN A 214 7.44 -0.81 14.92
N ILE A 215 8.73 -0.84 15.23
CA ILE A 215 9.24 -1.54 16.39
C ILE A 215 8.72 -0.83 17.64
N VAL A 216 8.09 -1.57 18.54
CA VAL A 216 7.54 -1.04 19.79
C VAL A 216 8.68 -0.44 20.63
N MET A 217 8.44 0.75 21.16
CA MET A 217 9.40 1.39 22.07
C MET A 217 9.01 1.14 23.52
N THR A 218 9.97 0.73 24.32
CA THR A 218 9.84 0.58 25.77
C THR A 218 10.61 1.70 26.49
N ALA A 219 10.46 1.81 27.78
CA ALA A 219 11.25 2.76 28.59
C ALA A 219 12.77 2.49 28.52
N ALA A 220 13.16 1.23 28.22
CA ALA A 220 14.57 0.82 28.10
C ALA A 220 15.10 0.86 26.65
N GLY A 221 14.29 1.29 25.68
CA GLY A 221 14.65 1.33 24.26
C GLY A 221 13.71 0.51 23.37
N PRO A 222 14.11 0.20 22.14
CA PRO A 222 13.29 -0.59 21.23
C PRO A 222 13.07 -2.02 21.77
N ALA A 223 11.87 -2.55 21.57
CA ALA A 223 11.51 -3.91 21.98
C ALA A 223 12.16 -4.94 21.03
N VAL A 224 13.46 -5.00 21.08
CA VAL A 224 14.33 -5.94 20.39
C VAL A 224 14.95 -6.84 21.44
N THR A 225 14.74 -8.15 21.32
CA THR A 225 15.18 -9.13 22.32
C THR A 225 16.04 -10.20 21.68
N HIS A 226 16.91 -10.81 22.48
CA HIS A 226 17.58 -12.05 22.12
C HIS A 226 16.55 -13.16 21.97
N SER A 227 16.49 -13.87 20.84
CA SER A 227 15.48 -14.91 20.62
C SER A 227 15.66 -16.13 21.54
N SER A 228 16.83 -16.29 22.13
CA SER A 228 17.18 -17.41 23.03
C SER A 228 16.52 -17.34 24.40
N ASP A 229 16.38 -16.13 24.96
CA ASP A 229 15.90 -15.92 26.33
C ASP A 229 14.92 -14.76 26.49
N PHE A 230 14.59 -14.07 25.38
CA PHE A 230 13.72 -12.89 25.31
C PHE A 230 14.17 -11.71 26.19
N SER A 231 15.44 -11.69 26.63
CA SER A 231 15.99 -10.50 27.29
C SER A 231 16.20 -9.38 26.27
N LEU A 232 15.99 -8.12 26.71
CA LEU A 232 16.19 -6.95 25.85
C LEU A 232 17.66 -6.83 25.42
N VAL A 233 17.85 -6.47 24.17
CA VAL A 233 19.16 -6.05 23.66
C VAL A 233 19.45 -4.65 24.16
N THR A 234 20.53 -4.51 24.92
CA THR A 234 20.93 -3.26 25.57
C THR A 234 22.44 -3.05 25.41
N ALA A 235 22.94 -1.88 25.78
CA ALA A 235 24.38 -1.62 25.76
C ALA A 235 25.17 -2.55 26.69
N SER A 236 24.55 -3.03 27.79
CA SER A 236 25.16 -4.01 28.72
C SER A 236 24.99 -5.46 28.26
N LYS A 237 24.07 -5.74 27.36
CA LYS A 237 23.82 -7.02 26.73
C LYS A 237 23.57 -6.82 25.22
N PRO A 238 24.63 -6.53 24.46
CA PRO A 238 24.50 -6.27 23.02
C PRO A 238 24.26 -7.56 22.25
N ALA A 239 23.65 -7.44 21.05
CA ALA A 239 23.47 -8.56 20.15
C ALA A 239 24.78 -8.90 19.43
N SER A 240 24.91 -10.16 18.99
CA SER A 240 26.06 -10.63 18.24
C SER A 240 25.77 -10.71 16.74
N PRO A 241 26.76 -10.50 15.87
CA PRO A 241 26.64 -10.83 14.46
C PRO A 241 26.28 -12.32 14.28
N GLY A 242 25.30 -12.61 13.41
CA GLY A 242 24.76 -13.96 13.19
C GLY A 242 23.66 -14.38 14.16
N GLU A 243 23.43 -13.64 15.22
CA GLU A 243 22.37 -13.92 16.20
C GLU A 243 20.99 -13.66 15.61
N THR A 244 20.01 -14.45 16.06
CA THR A 244 18.59 -14.17 15.77
C THR A 244 17.97 -13.34 16.88
N LEU A 245 17.36 -12.23 16.52
CA LEU A 245 16.64 -11.32 17.40
C LEU A 245 15.15 -11.48 17.21
N ALA A 246 14.37 -11.36 18.28
CA ALA A 246 12.93 -11.26 18.23
C ALA A 246 12.52 -9.79 18.44
N LEU A 247 11.83 -9.23 17.45
CA LEU A 247 11.36 -7.85 17.43
C LEU A 247 9.85 -7.83 17.68
N PHE A 248 9.40 -6.96 18.58
CA PHE A 248 7.97 -6.69 18.75
C PHE A 248 7.59 -5.46 17.93
N VAL A 249 6.60 -5.63 17.04
CA VAL A 249 6.32 -4.69 15.96
C VAL A 249 4.81 -4.48 15.83
N THR A 250 4.39 -3.30 15.41
CA THR A 250 3.00 -3.00 15.00
C THR A 250 2.93 -2.69 13.51
N GLY A 251 1.73 -2.70 12.92
CA GLY A 251 1.50 -2.23 11.56
C GLY A 251 2.02 -3.15 10.45
N LEU A 252 2.06 -4.47 10.66
CA LEU A 252 2.49 -5.42 9.62
C LEU A 252 1.38 -5.87 8.67
N GLY A 253 0.13 -5.49 8.95
CA GLY A 253 -1.00 -5.82 8.09
C GLY A 253 -1.63 -7.20 8.39
N PRO A 254 -2.37 -7.80 7.43
CA PRO A 254 -3.15 -9.00 7.66
C PRO A 254 -2.28 -10.23 7.91
N THR A 255 -2.88 -11.21 8.60
CA THR A 255 -2.26 -12.51 8.88
C THR A 255 -2.99 -13.64 8.15
N ARG A 256 -2.38 -14.82 8.18
CA ARG A 256 -2.97 -16.06 7.72
C ARG A 256 -2.75 -17.16 8.78
N PRO A 257 -3.81 -17.73 9.37
CA PRO A 257 -5.22 -17.35 9.16
C PRO A 257 -5.50 -15.90 9.54
N GLY A 258 -6.54 -15.31 8.93
CA GLY A 258 -7.00 -13.95 9.22
C GLY A 258 -7.52 -13.85 10.65
N VAL A 259 -7.34 -12.67 11.25
CA VAL A 259 -7.90 -12.30 12.54
C VAL A 259 -8.71 -11.02 12.33
N ASP A 260 -9.91 -10.98 12.89
CA ASP A 260 -10.77 -9.82 12.76
C ASP A 260 -10.16 -8.57 13.42
N PRO A 261 -10.36 -7.38 12.85
CA PRO A 261 -9.85 -6.15 13.42
C PRO A 261 -10.23 -5.98 14.90
N GLY A 262 -9.23 -5.64 15.72
CA GLY A 262 -9.43 -5.43 17.16
C GLY A 262 -9.46 -6.71 18.00
N GLN A 263 -9.34 -7.88 17.41
CA GLN A 263 -9.23 -9.13 18.14
C GLN A 263 -7.76 -9.50 18.41
N PRO A 264 -7.48 -10.15 19.57
CA PRO A 264 -6.13 -10.64 19.87
C PRO A 264 -5.76 -11.82 18.97
N PHE A 265 -4.48 -11.92 18.63
CA PHE A 265 -3.98 -13.05 17.85
C PHE A 265 -4.11 -14.37 18.63
N PRO A 266 -4.54 -15.46 17.96
CA PRO A 266 -4.65 -16.77 18.60
C PRO A 266 -3.26 -17.37 18.86
N SER A 267 -3.16 -18.24 19.86
CA SER A 267 -1.96 -19.04 20.10
C SER A 267 -1.87 -20.25 19.17
N SER A 268 -3.01 -20.70 18.64
CA SER A 268 -3.12 -21.82 17.69
C SER A 268 -4.44 -21.71 16.90
N PRO A 269 -4.42 -21.86 15.57
CA PRO A 269 -3.22 -21.86 14.74
C PRO A 269 -2.49 -20.53 14.81
N GLN A 270 -1.16 -20.55 14.60
CA GLN A 270 -0.35 -19.36 14.61
C GLN A 270 -0.72 -18.45 13.43
N ALA A 271 -0.93 -17.17 13.70
CA ALA A 271 -1.32 -16.18 12.70
C ALA A 271 -0.06 -15.60 12.00
N GLU A 272 0.38 -16.21 10.91
CA GLU A 272 1.54 -15.74 10.15
C GLU A 272 1.25 -14.44 9.42
N VAL A 273 2.20 -13.50 9.42
CA VAL A 273 2.06 -12.23 8.70
C VAL A 273 2.03 -12.49 7.20
N ASN A 274 0.98 -12.00 6.54
CA ASN A 274 0.80 -12.18 5.11
C ASN A 274 1.61 -11.19 4.26
N SER A 275 1.93 -10.01 4.78
CA SER A 275 2.74 -9.02 4.09
C SER A 275 4.17 -9.53 3.85
N PRO A 276 4.79 -9.25 2.67
CA PRO A 276 6.22 -9.48 2.50
C PRO A 276 6.99 -8.57 3.46
N ILE A 277 7.79 -9.20 4.35
CA ILE A 277 8.60 -8.51 5.33
C ILE A 277 10.06 -8.49 4.87
N GLN A 278 10.69 -7.34 4.97
CA GLN A 278 12.12 -7.15 4.74
C GLN A 278 12.75 -6.47 5.95
N ALA A 279 13.98 -6.82 6.25
CA ALA A 279 14.77 -6.20 7.30
C ALA A 279 16.13 -5.74 6.77
N THR A 280 16.64 -4.64 7.31
CA THR A 280 18.01 -4.20 7.06
C THR A 280 18.70 -3.84 8.36
N VAL A 281 20.00 -4.12 8.44
CA VAL A 281 20.88 -3.68 9.53
C VAL A 281 22.00 -2.85 8.90
N ASN A 282 22.12 -1.58 9.30
CA ASN A 282 23.00 -0.60 8.66
C ASN A 282 22.84 -0.54 7.12
N GLY A 283 21.58 -0.64 6.65
CA GLY A 283 21.26 -0.65 5.22
C GLY A 283 21.56 -1.97 4.48
N ARG A 284 22.21 -2.95 5.13
CA ARG A 284 22.46 -4.28 4.54
C ARG A 284 21.25 -5.18 4.78
N PRO A 285 20.81 -5.96 3.79
CA PRO A 285 19.72 -6.93 3.98
C PRO A 285 20.02 -7.89 5.14
N ALA A 286 19.00 -8.16 5.95
CA ALA A 286 19.02 -9.12 7.06
C ALA A 286 17.95 -10.18 6.83
N ASP A 287 18.24 -11.43 7.18
CA ASP A 287 17.31 -12.54 7.00
C ASP A 287 16.13 -12.42 7.97
N VAL A 288 14.93 -12.40 7.45
CA VAL A 288 13.70 -12.54 8.23
C VAL A 288 13.36 -14.03 8.32
N ILE A 289 13.50 -14.58 9.52
CA ILE A 289 13.29 -16.02 9.79
C ILE A 289 11.79 -16.33 9.89
N GLY A 290 10.99 -15.37 10.38
CA GLY A 290 9.54 -15.50 10.49
C GLY A 290 8.92 -14.22 11.01
N ALA A 291 7.64 -14.05 10.73
CA ALA A 291 6.83 -12.93 11.22
C ALA A 291 5.41 -13.42 11.50
N MET A 292 4.90 -13.16 12.70
CA MET A 292 3.62 -13.69 13.17
C MET A 292 2.94 -12.74 14.14
N GLY A 293 1.63 -12.80 14.23
CA GLY A 293 0.87 -12.14 15.29
C GLY A 293 1.29 -12.68 16.66
N PHE A 294 1.57 -11.79 17.60
CA PHE A 294 1.96 -12.18 18.96
C PHE A 294 0.73 -12.63 19.75
N PRO A 295 0.67 -13.90 20.20
CA PRO A 295 -0.52 -14.46 20.82
C PRO A 295 -1.04 -13.63 22.01
N GLY A 296 -2.36 -13.41 22.06
CA GLY A 296 -3.02 -12.65 23.11
C GLY A 296 -2.90 -11.11 22.96
N GLN A 297 -2.19 -10.62 21.96
CA GLN A 297 -2.05 -9.18 21.69
C GLN A 297 -2.84 -8.79 20.46
N VAL A 298 -3.33 -7.54 20.45
CA VAL A 298 -3.98 -6.90 19.31
C VAL A 298 -2.94 -6.08 18.57
N ASP A 299 -2.86 -6.24 17.23
CA ASP A 299 -1.97 -5.48 16.35
C ASP A 299 -0.47 -5.45 16.79
N THR A 300 -0.07 -6.42 17.57
CA THR A 300 1.34 -6.62 17.94
C THR A 300 1.86 -7.93 17.36
N TYR A 301 2.97 -7.84 16.66
CA TYR A 301 3.57 -8.95 15.93
C TYR A 301 4.97 -9.24 16.49
N GLN A 302 5.42 -10.47 16.33
CA GLN A 302 6.81 -10.86 16.53
C GLN A 302 7.47 -11.10 15.18
N VAL A 303 8.62 -10.46 14.94
CA VAL A 303 9.45 -10.68 13.76
C VAL A 303 10.82 -11.18 14.20
N ASN A 304 11.22 -12.34 13.70
CA ASN A 304 12.53 -12.90 13.99
C ASN A 304 13.50 -12.53 12.87
N VAL A 305 14.56 -11.80 13.20
CA VAL A 305 15.55 -11.28 12.26
C VAL A 305 16.95 -11.76 12.66
N ARG A 306 17.71 -12.26 11.69
CA ARG A 306 19.12 -12.60 11.92
C ARG A 306 20.01 -11.40 11.63
N VAL A 307 20.85 -11.03 12.60
CA VAL A 307 21.87 -10.01 12.42
C VAL A 307 22.86 -10.48 11.36
N PRO A 308 23.12 -9.71 10.28
CA PRO A 308 24.06 -10.13 9.26
C PRO A 308 25.45 -10.41 9.83
N PRO A 309 26.12 -11.50 9.42
CA PRO A 309 27.51 -11.74 9.77
C PRO A 309 28.38 -10.56 9.34
N GLY A 310 29.36 -10.19 10.20
CA GLY A 310 30.25 -9.05 9.93
C GLY A 310 29.57 -7.69 10.11
N THR A 311 28.45 -7.60 10.83
CA THR A 311 27.94 -6.33 11.33
C THR A 311 28.94 -5.76 12.32
N ALA A 312 29.36 -4.50 12.10
CA ALA A 312 30.34 -3.84 12.98
C ALA A 312 29.76 -3.64 14.40
N SER A 313 30.64 -3.72 15.40
CA SER A 313 30.29 -3.39 16.78
C SER A 313 29.88 -1.93 16.94
N GLY A 314 29.03 -1.64 17.91
CA GLY A 314 28.46 -0.32 18.17
C GLY A 314 26.95 -0.31 17.97
N THR A 315 26.36 0.87 17.70
CA THR A 315 24.92 0.99 17.47
C THR A 315 24.60 0.80 15.99
N ALA A 316 23.97 -0.32 15.67
CA ALA A 316 23.50 -0.60 14.31
C ALA A 316 22.08 -0.07 14.11
N GLN A 317 21.77 0.41 12.89
CA GLN A 317 20.44 0.87 12.49
C GLN A 317 19.64 -0.31 11.94
N LEU A 318 18.65 -0.79 12.69
CA LEU A 318 17.72 -1.82 12.28
C LEU A 318 16.45 -1.20 11.74
N GLN A 319 16.06 -1.56 10.51
CA GLN A 319 14.83 -1.08 9.86
C GLN A 319 14.04 -2.24 9.29
N LEU A 320 12.72 -2.18 9.47
CA LEU A 320 11.77 -3.12 8.85
C LEU A 320 10.99 -2.45 7.73
N ARG A 321 10.59 -3.27 6.76
CA ARG A 321 9.59 -2.94 5.74
C ARG A 321 8.53 -4.02 5.70
N ALA A 322 7.27 -3.62 5.57
CA ALA A 322 6.15 -4.53 5.33
C ALA A 322 5.36 -4.03 4.13
N ALA A 323 5.03 -4.91 3.19
CA ALA A 323 4.33 -4.55 1.95
C ALA A 323 4.93 -3.28 1.29
N TRP A 324 6.26 -3.24 1.17
CA TRP A 324 7.08 -2.14 0.60
C TRP A 324 7.07 -0.83 1.40
N ILE A 325 6.29 -0.72 2.46
CA ILE A 325 6.25 0.44 3.35
C ILE A 325 7.39 0.33 4.36
N ALA A 326 8.24 1.35 4.40
CA ALA A 326 9.35 1.41 5.34
C ALA A 326 8.90 1.97 6.69
N GLY A 327 9.28 1.30 7.77
CA GLY A 327 9.17 1.82 9.12
C GLY A 327 10.38 2.69 9.51
N PRO A 328 10.32 3.35 10.67
CA PRO A 328 11.48 4.04 11.23
C PRO A 328 12.60 3.05 11.59
N ALA A 329 13.83 3.49 11.41
CA ALA A 329 14.98 2.74 11.89
C ALA A 329 15.14 2.93 13.41
N VAL A 330 15.59 1.89 14.09
CA VAL A 330 15.94 1.93 15.53
C VAL A 330 17.39 1.54 15.73
N GLY A 331 18.03 2.15 16.73
CA GLY A 331 19.39 1.79 17.13
C GLY A 331 19.39 0.50 17.97
N VAL A 332 20.22 -0.47 17.60
CA VAL A 332 20.42 -1.74 18.31
C VAL A 332 21.89 -1.92 18.62
N PRO A 333 22.28 -2.09 19.90
CA PRO A 333 23.66 -2.35 20.27
C PRO A 333 24.16 -3.71 19.73
N ILE A 334 25.32 -3.72 19.08
CA ILE A 334 26.00 -4.91 18.53
C ILE A 334 27.39 -4.99 19.17
N GLN A 335 27.80 -6.19 19.60
CA GLN A 335 29.15 -6.43 20.12
C GLN A 335 30.18 -6.77 19.06
#